data_31b60fb65ccb669cabfd1d445db2c1f7
#
_entry.id   31b60fb65ccb669cabfd1d445db2c1f7
#
_cell.length_a   1.000
_cell.length_b   1.000
_cell.length_c   1.000
_cell.angle_alpha   90.00
_cell.angle_beta   90.00
_cell.angle_gamma   90.00
#
_symmetry.space_group_name_H-M   'P 1'
#
loop_
_entity.id
_entity.type
_entity.pdbx_description
1 polymer ?
#
loop_
_entity_poly.entity_id
_entity_poly.type
_entity_poly.pdbx_seq_one_letter_code
_entity_poly.pdbx_strand_id
1 'polypeptide(L)'
;MLEKDKLDGYFIAVDGPNGVGKSTLIEAIKNKLEVLGYAVYITREPTDTKLGNFLREFAEKHSGISLACLVAADRYEHMINEIIPALEEGQLVISDRYILSSLILQEMDGVSATFVLTANSEIIKPDLQLAVFADERVLQKRLSERDTLTRFEKGNQSKSELDFMERGIIELRKYNID
;
A
#
# COMPACT_ATOMS: atom_id res chain seq x y z
N MET A 1 2.37 -19.56 -10.78
CA MET A 1 1.37 -18.57 -10.38
C MET A 1 0.53 -19.18 -9.27
N LEU A 2 0.55 -18.63 -8.07
CA LEU A 2 -0.31 -19.10 -6.99
C LEU A 2 -1.73 -18.65 -7.31
N GLU A 3 -2.64 -19.60 -7.45
CA GLU A 3 -4.05 -19.34 -7.64
C GLU A 3 -4.62 -18.96 -6.27
N LYS A 4 -5.04 -17.72 -6.10
CA LYS A 4 -5.61 -17.18 -4.86
C LYS A 4 -6.83 -17.99 -4.38
N ASP A 5 -7.60 -18.55 -5.31
CA ASP A 5 -8.79 -19.37 -5.03
C ASP A 5 -8.50 -20.65 -4.22
N LYS A 6 -7.22 -20.90 -3.91
CA LYS A 6 -6.77 -22.03 -3.06
C LYS A 6 -6.33 -21.60 -1.66
N LEU A 7 -6.43 -20.32 -1.33
CA LEU A 7 -6.06 -19.79 -0.02
C LEU A 7 -7.33 -19.61 0.82
N ASP A 8 -7.30 -20.10 2.05
CA ASP A 8 -8.44 -20.05 2.98
C ASP A 8 -8.63 -18.68 3.64
N GLY A 9 -7.61 -17.81 3.60
CA GLY A 9 -7.61 -16.49 4.19
C GLY A 9 -8.22 -15.41 3.29
N TYR A 10 -8.35 -14.19 3.83
CA TYR A 10 -8.90 -13.02 3.14
C TYR A 10 -7.91 -11.86 3.18
N PHE A 11 -7.62 -11.24 2.04
CA PHE A 11 -6.62 -10.19 1.91
C PHE A 11 -7.23 -8.81 1.69
N ILE A 12 -6.97 -7.88 2.62
CA ILE A 12 -7.40 -6.49 2.57
C ILE A 12 -6.17 -5.60 2.38
N ALA A 13 -6.16 -4.78 1.34
CA ALA A 13 -5.17 -3.71 1.17
C ALA A 13 -5.79 -2.36 1.55
N VAL A 14 -5.08 -1.57 2.35
CA VAL A 14 -5.52 -0.24 2.81
C VAL A 14 -4.54 0.80 2.31
N ASP A 15 -4.96 1.59 1.35
CA ASP A 15 -4.15 2.64 0.73
C ASP A 15 -4.76 4.03 0.94
N GLY A 16 -3.93 5.05 0.82
CA GLY A 16 -4.36 6.44 0.94
C GLY A 16 -3.19 7.38 1.19
N PRO A 17 -3.42 8.69 1.11
CA PRO A 17 -2.39 9.70 1.30
C PRO A 17 -1.70 9.60 2.67
N ASN A 18 -0.53 10.23 2.75
CA ASN A 18 0.15 10.40 4.01
C ASN A 18 -0.70 11.27 4.97
N GLY A 19 -0.77 10.89 6.24
CA GLY A 19 -1.56 11.62 7.24
C GLY A 19 -3.08 11.36 7.23
N VAL A 20 -3.60 10.54 6.31
CA VAL A 20 -5.06 10.26 6.22
C VAL A 20 -5.63 9.51 7.43
N GLY A 21 -4.80 8.75 8.15
CA GLY A 21 -5.21 7.99 9.33
C GLY A 21 -5.37 6.47 9.07
N LYS A 22 -4.68 5.93 8.07
CA LYS A 22 -4.70 4.50 7.74
C LYS A 22 -4.44 3.60 8.93
N SER A 23 -3.34 3.82 9.65
CA SER A 23 -2.96 2.96 10.79
C SER A 23 -4.02 2.95 11.89
N THR A 24 -4.66 4.10 12.16
CA THR A 24 -5.79 4.18 13.11
C THR A 24 -7.00 3.38 12.63
N LEU A 25 -7.30 3.46 11.33
CA LEU A 25 -8.40 2.70 10.71
C LEU A 25 -8.11 1.20 10.74
N ILE A 26 -6.90 0.80 10.37
CA ILE A 26 -6.46 -0.61 10.37
C ILE A 26 -6.59 -1.21 11.78
N GLU A 27 -6.13 -0.50 12.80
CA GLU A 27 -6.23 -0.95 14.18
C GLU A 27 -7.69 -1.09 14.65
N ALA A 28 -8.56 -0.15 14.26
CA ALA A 28 -9.98 -0.22 14.55
C ALA A 28 -10.66 -1.41 13.85
N ILE A 29 -10.31 -1.68 12.59
CA ILE A 29 -10.80 -2.84 11.83
C ILE A 29 -10.33 -4.13 12.49
N LYS A 30 -9.03 -4.26 12.80
CA LYS A 30 -8.45 -5.41 13.49
C LYS A 30 -9.21 -5.74 14.76
N ASN A 31 -9.31 -4.76 15.69
CA ASN A 31 -9.97 -4.96 16.97
C ASN A 31 -11.41 -5.46 16.80
N LYS A 32 -12.13 -4.96 15.82
CA LYS A 32 -13.51 -5.38 15.54
C LYS A 32 -13.58 -6.80 15.00
N LEU A 33 -12.66 -7.17 14.12
CA LEU A 33 -12.59 -8.52 13.53
C LEU A 33 -12.18 -9.57 14.58
N GLU A 34 -11.22 -9.24 15.45
CA GLU A 34 -10.79 -10.11 16.54
C GLU A 34 -11.92 -10.38 17.54
N VAL A 35 -12.74 -9.36 17.85
CA VAL A 35 -13.97 -9.53 18.69
C VAL A 35 -14.96 -10.47 18.02
N LEU A 36 -15.00 -10.54 16.69
CA LEU A 36 -15.83 -11.47 15.92
C LEU A 36 -15.21 -12.87 15.78
N GLY A 37 -14.02 -13.09 16.34
CA GLY A 37 -13.35 -14.40 16.37
C GLY A 37 -12.42 -14.67 15.18
N TYR A 38 -12.13 -13.68 14.35
CA TYR A 38 -11.18 -13.84 13.26
C TYR A 38 -9.73 -13.67 13.73
N ALA A 39 -8.83 -14.51 13.20
CA ALA A 39 -7.38 -14.28 13.33
C ALA A 39 -6.96 -13.21 12.32
N VAL A 40 -6.38 -12.11 12.79
CA VAL A 40 -5.99 -10.97 11.95
C VAL A 40 -4.48 -10.81 11.95
N TYR A 41 -3.87 -10.80 10.76
CA TYR A 41 -2.46 -10.48 10.54
C TYR A 41 -2.33 -9.09 9.92
N ILE A 42 -1.64 -8.16 10.59
CA ILE A 42 -1.34 -6.84 10.05
C ILE A 42 0.07 -6.82 9.53
N THR A 43 0.23 -6.30 8.32
CA THR A 43 1.53 -6.06 7.71
C THR A 43 1.55 -4.72 6.97
N ARG A 44 2.66 -4.35 6.35
CA ARG A 44 2.82 -3.05 5.67
C ARG A 44 3.87 -3.03 4.58
N GLU A 45 3.77 -2.04 3.69
CA GLU A 45 4.79 -1.72 2.69
C GLU A 45 5.30 -0.27 2.86
N PRO A 46 6.61 -0.01 2.67
CA PRO A 46 7.69 -0.99 2.58
C PRO A 46 7.78 -1.89 3.83
N THR A 47 8.23 -3.15 3.64
CA THR A 47 8.32 -4.14 4.71
C THR A 47 9.32 -3.74 5.82
N ASP A 48 9.27 -4.42 6.97
CA ASP A 48 10.26 -4.23 8.05
C ASP A 48 11.51 -5.09 7.87
N THR A 49 11.66 -5.70 6.69
CA THR A 49 12.84 -6.48 6.29
C THR A 49 14.05 -5.59 6.00
N LYS A 50 15.21 -6.21 5.76
CA LYS A 50 16.40 -5.47 5.31
C LYS A 50 16.17 -4.76 3.98
N LEU A 51 15.40 -5.40 3.06
CA LEU A 51 15.05 -4.81 1.76
C LEU A 51 14.14 -3.60 1.94
N GLY A 52 13.07 -3.73 2.72
CA GLY A 52 12.15 -2.63 2.98
C GLY A 52 12.81 -1.45 3.72
N ASN A 53 13.73 -1.72 4.65
CA ASN A 53 14.51 -0.68 5.31
C ASN A 53 15.44 0.05 4.33
N PHE A 54 16.16 -0.71 3.50
CA PHE A 54 16.98 -0.13 2.41
C PHE A 54 16.12 0.68 1.45
N LEU A 55 14.95 0.19 1.08
CA LEU A 55 14.00 0.89 0.21
C LEU A 55 13.57 2.25 0.80
N ARG A 56 13.29 2.33 2.11
CA ARG A 56 12.95 3.60 2.78
C ARG A 56 14.08 4.62 2.66
N GLU A 57 15.33 4.19 2.91
CA GLU A 57 16.50 5.07 2.77
C GLU A 57 16.75 5.49 1.32
N PHE A 58 16.61 4.55 0.39
CA PHE A 58 16.77 4.81 -1.04
C PHE A 58 15.74 5.80 -1.56
N ALA A 59 14.47 5.68 -1.14
CA ALA A 59 13.37 6.54 -1.54
C ALA A 59 13.54 8.01 -1.14
N GLU A 60 14.33 8.31 -0.11
CA GLU A 60 14.60 9.71 0.29
C GLU A 60 15.49 10.47 -0.72
N LYS A 61 16.27 9.75 -1.52
CA LYS A 61 17.28 10.32 -2.42
C LYS A 61 17.08 9.99 -3.90
N HIS A 62 16.23 9.02 -4.20
CA HIS A 62 16.03 8.48 -5.55
C HIS A 62 14.55 8.44 -5.92
N SER A 63 14.28 8.44 -7.21
CA SER A 63 12.94 8.45 -7.80
C SER A 63 12.92 7.69 -9.13
N GLY A 64 11.75 7.63 -9.76
CA GLY A 64 11.59 7.05 -11.09
C GLY A 64 11.65 5.53 -11.12
N ILE A 65 12.05 4.97 -12.27
CA ILE A 65 11.97 3.53 -12.56
C ILE A 65 12.76 2.69 -11.56
N SER A 66 13.95 3.14 -11.14
CA SER A 66 14.77 2.38 -10.18
C SER A 66 14.08 2.19 -8.84
N LEU A 67 13.42 3.25 -8.33
CA LEU A 67 12.62 3.17 -7.11
C LEU A 67 11.39 2.28 -7.32
N ALA A 68 10.69 2.41 -8.45
CA ALA A 68 9.54 1.57 -8.77
C ALA A 68 9.89 0.08 -8.82
N CYS A 69 11.05 -0.28 -9.38
CA CYS A 69 11.55 -1.66 -9.38
C CYS A 69 11.85 -2.18 -7.97
N LEU A 70 12.45 -1.35 -7.11
CA LEU A 70 12.72 -1.72 -5.72
C LEU A 70 11.44 -1.90 -4.91
N VAL A 71 10.43 -1.05 -5.11
CA VAL A 71 9.11 -1.18 -4.48
C VAL A 71 8.45 -2.48 -4.92
N ALA A 72 8.51 -2.83 -6.21
CA ALA A 72 7.98 -4.09 -6.71
C ALA A 72 8.72 -5.30 -6.12
N ALA A 73 10.06 -5.23 -6.01
CA ALA A 73 10.86 -6.30 -5.41
C ALA A 73 10.50 -6.52 -3.93
N ASP A 74 10.37 -5.45 -3.13
CA ASP A 74 9.95 -5.54 -1.73
C ASP A 74 8.55 -6.15 -1.61
N ARG A 75 7.62 -5.79 -2.50
CA ARG A 75 6.26 -6.36 -2.54
C ARG A 75 6.25 -7.84 -2.86
N TYR A 76 7.06 -8.31 -3.80
CA TYR A 76 7.15 -9.75 -4.09
C TYR A 76 7.73 -10.53 -2.92
N GLU A 77 8.76 -10.03 -2.25
CA GLU A 77 9.29 -10.63 -1.02
C GLU A 77 8.25 -10.62 0.10
N HIS A 78 7.53 -9.52 0.27
CA HIS A 78 6.44 -9.38 1.22
C HIS A 78 5.32 -10.41 0.98
N MET A 79 4.91 -10.52 -0.27
CA MET A 79 3.87 -11.47 -0.69
C MET A 79 4.28 -12.91 -0.36
N ILE A 80 5.50 -13.30 -0.71
CA ILE A 80 6.00 -14.68 -0.56
C ILE A 80 6.25 -15.04 0.92
N ASN A 81 6.81 -14.12 1.70
CA ASN A 81 7.28 -14.43 3.04
C ASN A 81 6.28 -14.11 4.15
N GLU A 82 5.28 -13.26 3.89
CA GLU A 82 4.32 -12.82 4.90
C GLU A 82 2.87 -13.04 4.48
N ILE A 83 2.43 -12.46 3.34
CA ILE A 83 1.01 -12.45 2.95
C ILE A 83 0.51 -13.86 2.65
N ILE A 84 1.20 -14.59 1.76
CA ILE A 84 0.79 -15.94 1.36
C ILE A 84 0.76 -16.89 2.55
N PRO A 85 1.81 -17.02 3.38
CA PRO A 85 1.78 -17.89 4.55
C PRO A 85 0.62 -17.60 5.50
N ALA A 86 0.34 -16.31 5.78
CA ALA A 86 -0.78 -15.95 6.64
C ALA A 86 -2.15 -16.30 6.03
N LEU A 87 -2.31 -16.16 4.71
CA LEU A 87 -3.52 -16.57 4.00
C LEU A 87 -3.69 -18.10 3.96
N GLU A 88 -2.59 -18.86 3.84
CA GLU A 88 -2.61 -20.33 3.92
C GLU A 88 -3.03 -20.82 5.32
N GLU A 89 -2.72 -20.03 6.36
CA GLU A 89 -3.19 -20.29 7.73
C GLU A 89 -4.66 -19.86 7.96
N GLY A 90 -5.35 -19.37 6.93
CA GLY A 90 -6.74 -18.91 7.02
C GLY A 90 -6.92 -17.58 7.74
N GLN A 91 -5.87 -16.76 7.86
CA GLN A 91 -5.93 -15.48 8.53
C GLN A 91 -6.55 -14.38 7.64
N LEU A 92 -7.14 -13.37 8.27
CA LEU A 92 -7.45 -12.09 7.63
C LEU A 92 -6.17 -11.23 7.60
N VAL A 93 -5.62 -11.05 6.41
CA VAL A 93 -4.42 -10.22 6.22
C VAL A 93 -4.82 -8.80 5.89
N ILE A 94 -4.28 -7.81 6.62
CA ILE A 94 -4.48 -6.39 6.34
C ILE A 94 -3.12 -5.75 6.08
N SER A 95 -2.89 -5.26 4.87
CA SER A 95 -1.67 -4.52 4.52
C SER A 95 -1.89 -3.01 4.56
N ASP A 96 -1.09 -2.29 5.37
CA ASP A 96 -0.97 -0.82 5.28
C ASP A 96 -0.09 -0.48 4.10
N ARG A 97 -0.68 -0.08 3.02
CA ARG A 97 -0.19 0.12 1.65
C ARG A 97 -0.07 -1.19 0.86
N TYR A 98 -0.33 -1.04 -0.43
CA TYR A 98 -0.14 -2.07 -1.45
C TYR A 98 -0.03 -1.41 -2.83
N ILE A 99 -0.60 -2.03 -3.87
CA ILE A 99 -0.42 -1.60 -5.28
C ILE A 99 -0.96 -0.19 -5.56
N LEU A 100 -2.04 0.26 -4.92
CA LEU A 100 -2.57 1.60 -5.14
C LEU A 100 -1.58 2.68 -4.67
N SER A 101 -0.86 2.47 -3.55
CA SER A 101 0.24 3.37 -3.13
C SER A 101 1.32 3.50 -4.20
N SER A 102 1.62 2.43 -4.95
CA SER A 102 2.58 2.49 -6.06
C SER A 102 2.04 3.31 -7.24
N LEU A 103 0.77 3.17 -7.59
CA LEU A 103 0.15 4.01 -8.62
C LEU A 103 0.12 5.48 -8.22
N ILE A 104 0.02 5.80 -6.94
CA ILE A 104 0.10 7.18 -6.46
C ILE A 104 1.55 7.68 -6.51
N LEU A 105 2.44 7.04 -5.76
CA LEU A 105 3.77 7.58 -5.45
C LEU A 105 4.75 7.48 -6.63
N GLN A 106 4.72 6.38 -7.39
CA GLN A 106 5.59 6.23 -8.54
C GLN A 106 5.11 7.05 -9.75
N GLU A 107 3.79 7.25 -9.91
CA GLU A 107 3.31 8.18 -10.95
C GLU A 107 3.66 9.63 -10.60
N MET A 108 3.62 10.03 -9.34
CA MET A 108 4.14 11.33 -8.89
C MET A 108 5.63 11.50 -9.22
N ASP A 109 6.38 10.41 -9.25
CA ASP A 109 7.80 10.37 -9.67
C ASP A 109 7.98 10.25 -11.20
N GLY A 110 6.91 10.35 -11.99
CA GLY A 110 6.93 10.31 -13.45
C GLY A 110 7.00 8.90 -14.06
N VAL A 111 6.79 7.86 -13.29
CA VAL A 111 6.69 6.48 -13.81
C VAL A 111 5.27 6.22 -14.29
N SER A 112 5.11 5.66 -15.49
CA SER A 112 3.76 5.39 -16.03
C SER A 112 3.03 4.31 -15.23
N ALA A 113 1.70 4.45 -15.09
CA ALA A 113 0.84 3.43 -14.50
C ALA A 113 1.04 2.05 -15.15
N THR A 114 1.18 2.03 -16.49
CA THR A 114 1.44 0.79 -17.24
C THR A 114 2.70 0.09 -16.76
N PHE A 115 3.81 0.83 -16.54
CA PHE A 115 5.04 0.25 -16.02
C PHE A 115 4.84 -0.30 -14.61
N VAL A 116 4.21 0.47 -13.72
CA VAL A 116 3.93 0.05 -12.34
C VAL A 116 3.11 -1.23 -12.32
N LEU A 117 2.04 -1.31 -13.11
CA LEU A 117 1.17 -2.49 -13.18
C LEU A 117 1.88 -3.69 -13.80
N THR A 118 2.70 -3.48 -14.85
CA THR A 118 3.49 -4.55 -15.47
C THR A 118 4.54 -5.11 -14.51
N ALA A 119 5.25 -4.25 -13.79
CA ALA A 119 6.25 -4.67 -12.79
C ALA A 119 5.62 -5.42 -11.60
N ASN A 120 4.31 -5.31 -11.41
CA ASN A 120 3.53 -5.95 -10.36
C ASN A 120 2.49 -6.95 -10.91
N SER A 121 2.68 -7.48 -12.13
CA SER A 121 1.68 -8.34 -12.80
C SER A 121 1.39 -9.66 -12.08
N GLU A 122 2.35 -10.16 -11.30
CA GLU A 122 2.28 -11.47 -10.64
C GLU A 122 1.95 -11.37 -9.13
N ILE A 123 1.55 -10.20 -8.64
CA ILE A 123 1.16 -10.05 -7.23
C ILE A 123 -0.18 -10.72 -6.95
N ILE A 124 -0.39 -11.15 -5.71
CA ILE A 124 -1.72 -11.54 -5.23
C ILE A 124 -2.60 -10.28 -5.20
N LYS A 125 -3.76 -10.37 -5.84
CA LYS A 125 -4.76 -9.30 -5.78
C LYS A 125 -5.45 -9.34 -4.42
N PRO A 126 -5.67 -8.18 -3.77
CA PRO A 126 -6.47 -8.13 -2.57
C PRO A 126 -7.93 -8.53 -2.88
N ASP A 127 -8.61 -9.15 -1.92
CA ASP A 127 -10.05 -9.40 -1.97
C ASP A 127 -10.84 -8.10 -1.80
N LEU A 128 -10.26 -7.16 -1.05
CA LEU A 128 -10.82 -5.85 -0.83
C LEU A 128 -9.71 -4.80 -0.86
N GLN A 129 -9.83 -3.82 -1.77
CA GLN A 129 -8.97 -2.65 -1.81
C GLN A 129 -9.69 -1.47 -1.15
N LEU A 130 -9.22 -1.05 0.02
CA LEU A 130 -9.74 0.14 0.70
C LEU A 130 -8.89 1.36 0.33
N ALA A 131 -9.54 2.33 -0.29
CA ALA A 131 -8.96 3.64 -0.58
C ALA A 131 -9.47 4.67 0.45
N VAL A 132 -8.57 5.18 1.31
CA VAL A 132 -8.92 6.08 2.40
C VAL A 132 -8.67 7.53 2.00
N PHE A 133 -9.71 8.35 2.06
CA PHE A 133 -9.68 9.77 1.70
C PHE A 133 -9.82 10.68 2.93
N ALA A 134 -9.27 11.87 2.84
CA ALA A 134 -9.57 12.98 3.74
C ALA A 134 -9.47 14.30 2.96
N ASP A 135 -10.11 15.34 3.51
CA ASP A 135 -9.97 16.69 2.97
C ASP A 135 -8.50 17.15 2.98
N GLU A 136 -8.07 17.81 1.92
CA GLU A 136 -6.69 18.29 1.76
C GLU A 136 -6.21 19.10 2.95
N ARG A 137 -7.07 19.97 3.50
CA ARG A 137 -6.74 20.81 4.67
C ARG A 137 -6.47 19.98 5.92
N VAL A 138 -7.21 18.87 6.07
CA VAL A 138 -7.00 17.91 7.17
C VAL A 138 -5.65 17.23 7.04
N LEU A 139 -5.30 16.79 5.82
CA LEU A 139 -4.00 16.16 5.53
C LEU A 139 -2.86 17.14 5.83
N GLN A 140 -2.92 18.35 5.29
CA GLN A 140 -1.92 19.40 5.50
C GLN A 140 -1.73 19.71 6.98
N LYS A 141 -2.82 19.87 7.74
CA LYS A 141 -2.74 20.11 9.18
C LYS A 141 -2.02 18.96 9.89
N ARG A 142 -2.41 17.70 9.64
CA ARG A 142 -1.80 16.54 10.30
C ARG A 142 -0.33 16.36 9.92
N LEU A 143 0.05 16.69 8.68
CA LEU A 143 1.45 16.63 8.25
C LEU A 143 2.27 17.74 8.89
N SER A 144 1.73 18.96 9.06
CA SER A 144 2.42 20.08 9.73
C SER A 144 2.69 19.84 11.22
N GLU A 145 1.99 18.91 11.85
CA GLU A 145 2.15 18.54 13.26
C GLU A 145 3.22 17.45 13.46
N ARG A 146 3.87 16.94 12.37
CA ARG A 146 4.91 15.93 12.45
C ARG A 146 6.30 16.55 12.53
N ASP A 147 7.16 15.99 13.40
CA ASP A 147 8.55 16.43 13.55
C ASP A 147 9.42 16.12 12.33
N THR A 148 9.12 15.03 11.64
CA THR A 148 9.88 14.58 10.47
C THR A 148 8.95 14.22 9.32
N LEU A 149 9.31 14.68 8.13
CA LEU A 149 8.57 14.40 6.90
C LEU A 149 9.44 13.63 5.92
N THR A 150 8.86 12.61 5.30
CA THR A 150 9.47 11.90 4.17
C THR A 150 9.49 12.79 2.92
N ARG A 151 10.23 12.39 1.90
CA ARG A 151 10.30 13.10 0.61
C ARG A 151 8.89 13.35 0.02
N PHE A 152 8.01 12.39 0.11
CA PHE A 152 6.63 12.49 -0.40
C PHE A 152 5.72 13.39 0.44
N GLU A 153 6.07 13.67 1.69
CA GLU A 153 5.30 14.53 2.57
C GLU A 153 5.76 16.00 2.52
N LYS A 154 6.97 16.23 1.97
CA LYS A 154 7.50 17.59 1.78
C LYS A 154 6.81 18.28 0.59
N GLY A 155 6.69 19.60 0.62
CA GLY A 155 6.23 20.39 -0.53
C GLY A 155 4.73 20.44 -0.76
N ASN A 156 3.91 20.12 0.26
CA ASN A 156 2.45 20.23 0.19
C ASN A 156 1.82 19.42 -0.96
N GLN A 157 2.21 18.15 -1.08
CA GLN A 157 1.81 17.27 -2.19
C GLN A 157 0.45 16.58 -1.98
N SER A 158 -0.26 16.87 -0.89
CA SER A 158 -1.52 16.21 -0.51
C SER A 158 -2.57 16.22 -1.63
N LYS A 159 -2.68 17.34 -2.35
CA LYS A 159 -3.59 17.45 -3.50
C LYS A 159 -3.17 16.50 -4.63
N SER A 160 -1.89 16.49 -4.97
CA SER A 160 -1.38 15.59 -6.01
C SER A 160 -1.56 14.13 -5.64
N GLU A 161 -1.32 13.75 -4.37
CA GLU A 161 -1.59 12.39 -3.89
C GLU A 161 -3.07 12.00 -4.08
N LEU A 162 -4.02 12.90 -3.78
CA LEU A 162 -5.44 12.67 -3.97
C LEU A 162 -5.80 12.52 -5.46
N ASP A 163 -5.31 13.42 -6.32
CA ASP A 163 -5.56 13.38 -7.77
C ASP A 163 -5.01 12.08 -8.40
N PHE A 164 -3.81 11.64 -7.98
CA PHE A 164 -3.23 10.38 -8.45
C PHE A 164 -3.96 9.16 -7.89
N MET A 165 -4.46 9.25 -6.65
CA MET A 165 -5.25 8.18 -6.05
C MET A 165 -6.56 7.92 -6.80
N GLU A 166 -7.31 8.97 -7.16
CA GLU A 166 -8.53 8.83 -7.97
C GLU A 166 -8.24 8.15 -9.31
N ARG A 167 -7.15 8.55 -9.98
CA ARG A 167 -6.72 7.90 -11.24
C ARG A 167 -6.29 6.45 -11.01
N GLY A 168 -5.51 6.18 -9.96
CA GLY A 168 -5.05 4.84 -9.63
C GLY A 168 -6.19 3.86 -9.37
N ILE A 169 -7.27 4.28 -8.72
CA ILE A 169 -8.48 3.47 -8.51
C ILE A 169 -9.11 3.09 -9.88
N ILE A 170 -9.18 4.03 -10.82
CA ILE A 170 -9.70 3.75 -12.16
C ILE A 170 -8.82 2.73 -12.90
N GLU A 171 -7.50 2.85 -12.75
CA GLU A 171 -6.56 1.89 -13.35
C GLU A 171 -6.71 0.50 -12.71
N LEU A 172 -6.81 0.39 -11.37
CA LEU A 172 -6.95 -0.90 -10.68
C LEU A 172 -8.21 -1.66 -11.11
N ARG A 173 -9.32 -0.96 -11.30
CA ARG A 173 -10.58 -1.58 -11.78
C ARG A 173 -10.43 -2.27 -13.14
N LYS A 174 -9.57 -1.74 -14.04
CA LYS A 174 -9.27 -2.38 -15.33
C LYS A 174 -8.54 -3.73 -15.15
N TYR A 175 -7.92 -3.94 -14.00
CA TYR A 175 -7.21 -5.16 -13.63
C TYR A 175 -8.00 -6.07 -12.67
N ASN A 176 -9.32 -5.80 -12.49
CA ASN A 176 -10.21 -6.52 -11.57
C ASN A 176 -9.68 -6.49 -10.13
N ILE A 177 -9.32 -5.32 -9.65
CA ILE A 177 -9.03 -5.01 -8.25
C ILE A 177 -10.03 -3.91 -7.85
N ASP A 178 -11.02 -4.28 -7.04
CA ASP A 178 -12.12 -3.41 -6.57
C ASP A 178 -11.95 -3.01 -5.10
#